data_1b932f80476d0c268963c47f8ed5fa90
#
_entry.id   1b932f80476d0c268963c47f8ed5fa90
#
_cell.length_a   1.000
_cell.length_b   1.000
_cell.length_c   1.000
_cell.angle_alpha   90.00
_cell.angle_beta   90.00
_cell.angle_gamma   90.00
#
_symmetry.space_group_name_H-M   'P 1'
#
loop_
_entity.id
_entity.type
_entity.pdbx_description
1 polymer ?
#
loop_
_entity_poly.entity_id
_entity_poly.type
_entity_poly.pdbx_seq_one_letter_code
_entity_poly.pdbx_strand_id
1 'polypeptide(L)'
;MYFSMPSFLTLPPVLIIKKDGLSRFGNRTSVQLAEILGDKKLMVGMSKDRSYGTTTDDILKKHKGSGNILESTGQELSLNLFKMLLKGRLDGIVGLPEEALYPAEQLGIRDQLMTLAIEENLNGYEGWMSSVGCSKTAWGKAIIDKINEILLKQRPTERYRTAYERWLDTNSIEHYRRVYKDVFLETTQ
;
A
#
# COMPACT_ATOMS: atom_id res chain seq x y z
N MET A 1 -6.68 22.36 -13.40
CA MET A 1 -7.78 21.68 -12.69
C MET A 1 -7.99 22.32 -11.34
N TYR A 2 -9.21 22.27 -10.81
CA TYR A 2 -9.49 22.48 -9.39
C TYR A 2 -9.45 21.12 -8.70
N PHE A 3 -8.95 21.07 -7.46
CA PHE A 3 -8.89 19.86 -6.66
C PHE A 3 -9.66 20.06 -5.35
N SER A 4 -10.29 19.01 -4.88
CA SER A 4 -10.88 18.97 -3.54
C SER A 4 -9.78 18.83 -2.48
N MET A 5 -10.15 19.04 -1.21
CA MET A 5 -9.38 18.46 -0.11
C MET A 5 -9.17 16.95 -0.35
N PRO A 6 -8.20 16.33 0.30
CA PRO A 6 -8.01 14.88 0.16
C PRO A 6 -9.29 14.11 0.43
N SER A 7 -9.68 13.29 -0.54
CA SER A 7 -10.88 12.44 -0.49
C SER A 7 -10.57 11.01 -0.10
N PHE A 8 -9.31 10.60 -0.20
CA PHE A 8 -8.92 9.23 0.06
C PHE A 8 -7.47 9.18 0.55
N LEU A 9 -7.19 8.33 1.53
CA LEU A 9 -5.86 7.99 2.01
C LEU A 9 -5.64 6.51 1.83
N THR A 10 -4.54 6.12 1.18
CA THR A 10 -4.00 4.75 1.19
C THR A 10 -2.77 4.69 2.07
N LEU A 11 -2.41 3.50 2.50
CA LEU A 11 -1.08 3.27 3.06
C LEU A 11 -0.05 3.10 1.95
N PRO A 12 1.22 3.45 2.21
CA PRO A 12 2.32 3.18 1.29
C PRO A 12 2.55 1.68 1.09
N PRO A 13 3.35 1.29 0.08
CA PRO A 13 3.72 -0.09 -0.15
C PRO A 13 4.32 -0.76 1.09
N VAL A 14 4.04 -2.04 1.20
CA VAL A 14 4.48 -2.94 2.26
C VAL A 14 5.17 -4.17 1.68
N LEU A 15 5.83 -4.94 2.51
CA LEU A 15 6.26 -6.29 2.17
C LEU A 15 5.20 -7.28 2.66
N ILE A 16 4.55 -7.96 1.73
CA ILE A 16 3.53 -8.99 1.98
C ILE A 16 4.25 -10.32 2.14
N ILE A 17 4.04 -11.01 3.24
CA ILE A 17 4.69 -12.29 3.55
C ILE A 17 3.67 -13.34 4.03
N LYS A 18 4.09 -14.60 4.07
CA LYS A 18 3.37 -15.62 4.84
C LYS A 18 3.66 -15.45 6.33
N LYS A 19 2.65 -15.64 7.18
CA LYS A 19 2.83 -15.54 8.64
C LYS A 19 3.86 -16.53 9.19
N ASP A 20 3.90 -17.75 8.65
CA ASP A 20 4.88 -18.77 9.04
C ASP A 20 6.33 -18.43 8.61
N GLY A 21 6.48 -17.49 7.69
CA GLY A 21 7.78 -16.99 7.23
C GLY A 21 8.33 -15.82 8.05
N LEU A 22 7.62 -15.31 9.06
CA LEU A 22 7.98 -14.10 9.80
C LEU A 22 9.37 -14.15 10.45
N SER A 23 9.79 -15.33 10.90
CA SER A 23 11.13 -15.54 11.49
C SER A 23 12.27 -15.19 10.55
N ARG A 24 12.08 -15.33 9.23
CA ARG A 24 13.08 -14.95 8.20
C ARG A 24 13.29 -13.43 8.14
N PHE A 25 12.35 -12.67 8.66
CA PHE A 25 12.40 -11.21 8.76
C PHE A 25 12.63 -10.73 10.20
N GLY A 26 13.21 -11.58 11.05
CA GLY A 26 13.58 -11.23 12.43
C GLY A 26 12.41 -11.07 13.38
N ASN A 27 11.23 -11.62 13.08
CA ASN A 27 9.99 -11.49 13.86
C ASN A 27 9.57 -10.02 14.10
N ARG A 28 9.80 -9.16 13.10
CA ARG A 28 9.50 -7.72 13.16
C ARG A 28 8.18 -7.42 12.45
N THR A 29 7.57 -6.28 12.79
CA THR A 29 6.38 -5.74 12.10
C THR A 29 6.73 -4.72 11.01
N SER A 30 8.01 -4.33 10.94
CA SER A 30 8.56 -3.45 9.90
C SER A 30 9.93 -3.97 9.42
N VAL A 31 10.32 -3.57 8.24
CA VAL A 31 11.61 -3.94 7.62
C VAL A 31 12.18 -2.76 6.83
N GLN A 32 13.49 -2.71 6.72
CA GLN A 32 14.16 -1.86 5.74
C GLN A 32 14.22 -2.61 4.40
N LEU A 33 13.56 -2.09 3.39
CA LEU A 33 13.48 -2.75 2.08
C LEU A 33 14.88 -2.92 1.47
N ALA A 34 15.76 -1.94 1.65
CA ALA A 34 17.13 -2.01 1.16
C ALA A 34 17.92 -3.19 1.78
N GLU A 35 17.72 -3.48 3.07
CA GLU A 35 18.32 -4.65 3.74
C GLU A 35 17.77 -5.96 3.18
N ILE A 36 16.44 -6.05 3.04
CA ILE A 36 15.76 -7.23 2.49
C ILE A 36 16.27 -7.56 1.08
N LEU A 37 16.37 -6.56 0.21
CA LEU A 37 16.85 -6.74 -1.15
C LEU A 37 18.37 -7.00 -1.22
N GLY A 38 19.11 -6.59 -0.20
CA GLY A 38 20.54 -6.91 -0.02
C GLY A 38 20.79 -8.37 0.36
N ASP A 39 19.87 -9.01 1.07
CA ASP A 39 20.00 -10.42 1.47
C ASP A 39 19.65 -11.35 0.30
N LYS A 40 20.67 -11.98 -0.27
CA LYS A 40 20.53 -12.91 -1.41
C LYS A 40 19.82 -14.22 -1.08
N LYS A 41 19.52 -14.47 0.20
CA LYS A 41 18.76 -15.64 0.66
C LYS A 41 17.25 -15.40 0.61
N LEU A 42 16.81 -14.14 0.45
CA LEU A 42 15.42 -13.76 0.37
C LEU A 42 15.03 -13.48 -1.09
N MET A 43 14.01 -14.14 -1.57
CA MET A 43 13.45 -13.92 -2.91
C MET A 43 12.22 -13.03 -2.81
N VAL A 44 12.27 -11.86 -3.43
CA VAL A 44 11.21 -10.85 -3.40
C VAL A 44 10.54 -10.72 -4.77
N GLY A 45 9.20 -10.81 -4.78
CA GLY A 45 8.39 -10.61 -5.98
C GLY A 45 7.88 -9.17 -6.08
N MET A 46 7.73 -8.68 -7.31
CA MET A 46 7.09 -7.40 -7.60
C MET A 46 6.44 -7.42 -8.98
N SER A 47 5.49 -6.52 -9.20
CA SER A 47 4.92 -6.29 -10.53
C SER A 47 5.88 -5.44 -11.35
N LYS A 48 6.17 -5.89 -12.57
CA LYS A 48 7.01 -5.14 -13.51
C LYS A 48 6.28 -3.88 -14.00
N ASP A 49 7.05 -2.85 -14.31
CA ASP A 49 6.57 -1.58 -14.90
C ASP A 49 5.50 -0.87 -14.05
N ARG A 50 5.48 -1.14 -12.74
CA ARG A 50 4.64 -0.48 -11.76
C ARG A 50 5.47 0.45 -10.88
N SER A 51 4.92 1.63 -10.57
CA SER A 51 5.48 2.50 -9.53
C SER A 51 4.91 2.14 -8.16
N TYR A 52 5.78 2.10 -7.18
CA TYR A 52 5.51 1.92 -5.75
C TYR A 52 5.80 3.20 -4.95
N GLY A 53 5.85 4.35 -5.64
CA GLY A 53 6.26 5.62 -5.06
C GLY A 53 7.78 5.83 -5.10
N THR A 54 8.20 7.08 -5.12
CA THR A 54 9.58 7.48 -5.41
C THR A 54 10.61 6.75 -4.55
N THR A 55 10.39 6.71 -3.23
CA THR A 55 11.32 6.08 -2.29
C THR A 55 11.51 4.59 -2.57
N THR A 56 10.42 3.84 -2.70
CA THR A 56 10.46 2.41 -3.01
C THR A 56 11.05 2.14 -4.39
N ASP A 57 10.67 2.92 -5.40
CA ASP A 57 11.15 2.77 -6.78
C ASP A 57 12.67 3.00 -6.86
N ASP A 58 13.20 3.97 -6.12
CA ASP A 58 14.65 4.25 -6.07
C ASP A 58 15.43 3.10 -5.42
N ILE A 59 14.87 2.48 -4.37
CA ILE A 59 15.48 1.31 -3.73
C ILE A 59 15.45 0.11 -4.70
N LEU A 60 14.31 -0.18 -5.31
CA LEU A 60 14.17 -1.26 -6.28
C LEU A 60 15.13 -1.10 -7.47
N LYS A 61 15.28 0.13 -7.97
CA LYS A 61 16.19 0.47 -9.06
C LYS A 61 17.67 0.19 -8.70
N LYS A 62 18.08 0.52 -7.48
CA LYS A 62 19.45 0.24 -6.99
C LYS A 62 19.74 -1.25 -6.91
N HIS A 63 18.74 -2.08 -6.67
CA HIS A 63 18.86 -3.53 -6.58
C HIS A 63 18.48 -4.28 -7.87
N LYS A 64 18.21 -3.57 -8.97
CA LYS A 64 17.85 -4.16 -10.26
C LYS A 64 18.98 -5.11 -10.73
N GLY A 65 18.58 -6.32 -11.16
CA GLY A 65 19.54 -7.34 -11.61
C GLY A 65 20.24 -8.10 -10.49
N SER A 66 19.84 -7.92 -9.25
CA SER A 66 20.45 -8.62 -8.10
C SER A 66 20.20 -10.13 -8.05
N GLY A 67 19.33 -10.67 -8.91
CA GLY A 67 19.01 -12.11 -9.01
C GLY A 67 18.03 -12.63 -7.97
N ASN A 68 17.73 -11.86 -6.93
CA ASN A 68 16.75 -12.19 -5.88
C ASN A 68 15.47 -11.33 -5.94
N ILE A 69 15.30 -10.56 -7.00
CA ILE A 69 14.08 -9.86 -7.32
C ILE A 69 13.42 -10.53 -8.52
N LEU A 70 12.18 -10.95 -8.36
CA LEU A 70 11.38 -11.52 -9.42
C LEU A 70 10.35 -10.50 -9.89
N GLU A 71 10.54 -10.00 -11.11
CA GLU A 71 9.57 -9.13 -11.77
C GLU A 71 8.51 -9.98 -12.49
N SER A 72 7.26 -9.88 -12.11
CA SER A 72 6.14 -10.55 -12.78
C SER A 72 5.50 -9.65 -13.81
N THR A 73 5.10 -10.22 -14.95
CA THR A 73 4.39 -9.56 -16.05
C THR A 73 3.09 -10.30 -16.37
N GLY A 74 2.07 -9.61 -16.95
CA GLY A 74 0.83 -10.22 -17.44
C GLY A 74 -0.44 -9.73 -16.73
N GLN A 75 -1.60 -10.25 -17.14
CA GLN A 75 -2.91 -9.76 -16.67
C GLN A 75 -3.28 -10.21 -15.24
N GLU A 76 -2.74 -11.32 -14.75
CA GLU A 76 -2.99 -11.87 -13.40
C GLU A 76 -1.77 -11.74 -12.48
N LEU A 77 -1.09 -10.59 -12.55
CA LEU A 77 0.18 -10.33 -11.87
C LEU A 77 0.16 -10.69 -10.39
N SER A 78 -0.80 -10.14 -9.67
CA SER A 78 -0.93 -10.35 -8.23
C SER A 78 -1.17 -11.82 -7.90
N LEU A 79 -2.09 -12.48 -8.61
CA LEU A 79 -2.45 -13.87 -8.34
C LEU A 79 -1.28 -14.84 -8.53
N ASN A 80 -0.45 -14.61 -9.56
CA ASN A 80 0.72 -15.45 -9.82
C ASN A 80 1.80 -15.26 -8.74
N LEU A 81 2.05 -14.02 -8.31
CA LEU A 81 2.98 -13.75 -7.21
C LEU A 81 2.52 -14.42 -5.91
N PHE A 82 1.20 -14.35 -5.59
CA PHE A 82 0.64 -15.04 -4.42
C PHE A 82 0.79 -16.56 -4.50
N LYS A 83 0.51 -17.17 -5.66
CA LYS A 83 0.74 -18.61 -5.86
C LYS A 83 2.22 -19.00 -5.65
N MET A 84 3.15 -18.13 -6.05
CA MET A 84 4.58 -18.36 -5.82
C MET A 84 4.96 -18.20 -4.35
N LEU A 85 4.44 -17.18 -3.66
CA LEU A 85 4.62 -16.96 -2.23
C LEU A 85 4.12 -18.17 -1.42
N LEU A 86 2.92 -18.66 -1.73
CA LEU A 86 2.34 -19.84 -1.06
C LEU A 86 3.17 -21.12 -1.27
N LYS A 87 3.79 -21.27 -2.44
CA LYS A 87 4.67 -22.41 -2.77
C LYS A 87 6.09 -22.24 -2.22
N GLY A 88 6.38 -21.19 -1.47
CA GLY A 88 7.70 -20.91 -0.93
C GLY A 88 8.76 -20.57 -2.00
N ARG A 89 8.34 -20.14 -3.19
CA ARG A 89 9.23 -19.67 -4.25
C ARG A 89 9.59 -18.19 -4.10
N LEU A 90 8.81 -17.47 -3.32
CA LEU A 90 9.05 -16.10 -2.87
C LEU A 90 8.97 -16.08 -1.35
N ASP A 91 9.74 -15.19 -0.73
CA ASP A 91 9.70 -14.92 0.68
C ASP A 91 8.82 -13.72 1.00
N GLY A 92 8.73 -12.78 0.07
CA GLY A 92 7.87 -11.61 0.17
C GLY A 92 7.47 -11.06 -1.19
N ILE A 93 6.45 -10.22 -1.19
CA ILE A 93 5.96 -9.47 -2.35
C ILE A 93 5.89 -8.00 -1.97
N VAL A 94 6.50 -7.10 -2.75
CA VAL A 94 6.27 -5.66 -2.63
C VAL A 94 4.93 -5.32 -3.28
N GLY A 95 4.02 -4.75 -2.50
CA GLY A 95 2.67 -4.41 -2.95
C GLY A 95 1.97 -3.43 -2.02
N LEU A 96 0.77 -3.00 -2.39
CA LEU A 96 -0.07 -2.20 -1.50
C LEU A 96 -0.80 -3.11 -0.50
N PRO A 97 -1.05 -2.64 0.74
CA PRO A 97 -1.71 -3.48 1.76
C PRO A 97 -3.05 -4.05 1.32
N GLU A 98 -3.88 -3.25 0.65
CA GLU A 98 -5.18 -3.68 0.14
C GLU A 98 -5.08 -4.75 -0.95
N GLU A 99 -3.98 -4.76 -1.71
CA GLU A 99 -3.74 -5.78 -2.73
C GLU A 99 -3.37 -7.13 -2.12
N ALA A 100 -2.87 -7.14 -0.89
CA ALA A 100 -2.61 -8.38 -0.17
C ALA A 100 -3.90 -9.12 0.14
N LEU A 101 -4.93 -8.40 0.60
CA LEU A 101 -6.12 -9.05 1.15
C LEU A 101 -7.15 -9.41 0.09
N TYR A 102 -7.29 -8.66 -0.99
CA TYR A 102 -8.28 -8.96 -2.01
C TYR A 102 -8.00 -10.32 -2.71
N PRO A 103 -6.80 -10.59 -3.28
CA PRO A 103 -6.49 -11.91 -3.81
C PRO A 103 -6.46 -12.99 -2.73
N ALA A 104 -6.03 -12.66 -1.51
CA ALA A 104 -5.99 -13.60 -0.40
C ALA A 104 -7.39 -14.09 -0.01
N GLU A 105 -8.39 -13.21 -0.04
CA GLU A 105 -9.78 -13.57 0.21
C GLU A 105 -10.33 -14.48 -0.89
N GLN A 106 -10.06 -14.16 -2.16
CA GLN A 106 -10.45 -14.99 -3.30
C GLN A 106 -9.84 -16.40 -3.25
N LEU A 107 -8.63 -16.52 -2.75
CA LEU A 107 -7.92 -17.80 -2.61
C LEU A 107 -8.20 -18.52 -1.29
N GLY A 108 -8.95 -17.91 -0.37
CA GLY A 108 -9.22 -18.48 0.96
C GLY A 108 -7.96 -18.57 1.85
N ILE A 109 -6.97 -17.66 1.65
CA ILE A 109 -5.67 -17.69 2.34
C ILE A 109 -5.41 -16.45 3.20
N ARG A 110 -6.43 -15.62 3.40
CA ARG A 110 -6.30 -14.34 4.13
C ARG A 110 -5.59 -14.50 5.47
N ASP A 111 -5.92 -15.55 6.22
CA ASP A 111 -5.34 -15.81 7.54
C ASP A 111 -3.89 -16.30 7.50
N GLN A 112 -3.37 -16.66 6.33
CA GLN A 112 -1.99 -17.11 6.14
C GLN A 112 -1.03 -15.98 5.83
N LEU A 113 -1.54 -14.79 5.48
CA LEU A 113 -0.73 -13.65 5.07
C LEU A 113 -0.68 -12.56 6.14
N MET A 114 0.38 -11.79 6.11
CA MET A 114 0.54 -10.55 6.87
C MET A 114 1.39 -9.56 6.09
N THR A 115 1.35 -8.30 6.50
CA THR A 115 2.16 -7.23 5.93
C THR A 115 3.22 -6.77 6.92
N LEU A 116 4.40 -6.44 6.41
CA LEU A 116 5.44 -5.74 7.15
C LEU A 116 5.57 -4.34 6.57
N ALA A 117 5.55 -3.32 7.43
CA ALA A 117 5.75 -1.95 6.99
C ALA A 117 7.17 -1.77 6.42
N ILE A 118 7.30 -1.05 5.32
CA ILE A 118 8.60 -0.64 4.78
C ILE A 118 8.98 0.66 5.47
N GLU A 119 10.05 0.63 6.29
CA GLU A 119 10.44 1.73 7.17
C GLU A 119 10.75 3.01 6.39
N GLU A 120 11.32 2.88 5.20
CA GLU A 120 11.64 4.01 4.33
C GLU A 120 10.38 4.77 3.84
N ASN A 121 9.20 4.16 3.96
CA ASN A 121 7.91 4.76 3.57
C ASN A 121 7.13 5.37 4.75
N LEU A 122 7.63 5.28 5.99
CA LEU A 122 6.88 5.71 7.18
C LEU A 122 6.75 7.24 7.34
N ASN A 123 7.30 8.02 6.41
CA ASN A 123 7.18 9.47 6.35
C ASN A 123 6.60 9.89 5.00
N GLY A 124 5.92 11.04 4.95
CA GLY A 124 5.41 11.59 3.70
C GLY A 124 4.09 10.99 3.22
N TYR A 125 3.14 10.81 4.13
CA TYR A 125 1.79 10.27 3.81
C TYR A 125 0.97 11.16 2.87
N GLU A 126 1.35 12.44 2.71
CA GLU A 126 0.72 13.38 1.78
C GLU A 126 0.75 12.85 0.34
N GLY A 127 1.81 12.15 -0.04
CA GLY A 127 1.94 11.51 -1.35
C GLY A 127 0.98 10.33 -1.58
N TRP A 128 0.32 9.85 -0.50
CA TRP A 128 -0.63 8.73 -0.54
C TRP A 128 -2.08 9.18 -0.38
N MET A 129 -2.31 10.48 -0.43
CA MET A 129 -3.64 11.07 -0.46
C MET A 129 -4.07 11.36 -1.90
N SER A 130 -5.33 11.09 -2.18
CA SER A 130 -5.95 11.39 -3.48
C SER A 130 -7.05 12.42 -3.31
N SER A 131 -7.13 13.35 -4.26
CA SER A 131 -8.17 14.39 -4.31
C SER A 131 -9.03 14.22 -5.56
N VAL A 132 -10.26 14.68 -5.51
CA VAL A 132 -11.11 14.76 -6.69
C VAL A 132 -10.69 15.96 -7.53
N GLY A 133 -10.39 15.73 -8.82
CA GLY A 133 -10.03 16.77 -9.77
C GLY A 133 -11.19 17.11 -10.70
N CYS A 134 -11.41 18.41 -10.97
CA CYS A 134 -12.40 18.87 -11.92
C CYS A 134 -11.82 19.94 -12.87
N SER A 135 -12.48 20.17 -14.01
CA SER A 135 -12.07 21.18 -15.00
C SER A 135 -11.98 22.58 -14.41
N LYS A 136 -11.05 23.41 -14.91
CA LYS A 136 -10.86 24.79 -14.42
C LYS A 136 -11.90 25.73 -15.08
N THR A 137 -13.18 25.52 -14.75
CA THR A 137 -14.33 26.29 -15.17
C THR A 137 -15.17 26.69 -13.96
N ALA A 138 -16.09 27.62 -14.10
CA ALA A 138 -17.04 28.01 -13.03
C ALA A 138 -17.86 26.81 -12.55
N TRP A 139 -18.29 25.94 -13.45
CA TRP A 139 -18.98 24.68 -13.13
C TRP A 139 -18.09 23.74 -12.32
N GLY A 140 -16.84 23.53 -12.78
CA GLY A 140 -15.88 22.66 -12.07
C GLY A 140 -15.57 23.15 -10.67
N LYS A 141 -15.47 24.49 -10.48
CA LYS A 141 -15.31 25.07 -9.14
C LYS A 141 -16.50 24.76 -8.26
N ALA A 142 -17.73 25.00 -8.75
CA ALA A 142 -18.95 24.74 -7.99
C ALA A 142 -19.08 23.25 -7.57
N ILE A 143 -18.64 22.32 -8.41
CA ILE A 143 -18.61 20.88 -8.09
C ILE A 143 -17.60 20.59 -6.97
N ILE A 144 -16.39 21.13 -7.07
CA ILE A 144 -15.36 20.94 -6.01
C ILE A 144 -15.82 21.52 -4.68
N ASP A 145 -16.45 22.71 -4.68
CA ASP A 145 -16.98 23.33 -3.46
C ASP A 145 -18.01 22.39 -2.77
N LYS A 146 -18.94 21.80 -3.56
CA LYS A 146 -19.91 20.82 -3.03
C LYS A 146 -19.26 19.54 -2.53
N ILE A 147 -18.25 19.04 -3.24
CA ILE A 147 -17.48 17.85 -2.81
C ILE A 147 -16.80 18.13 -1.47
N ASN A 148 -16.18 19.30 -1.31
CA ASN A 148 -15.54 19.68 -0.05
C ASN A 148 -16.54 19.74 1.12
N GLU A 149 -17.74 20.28 0.91
CA GLU A 149 -18.81 20.27 1.91
C GLU A 149 -19.21 18.85 2.35
N ILE A 150 -19.27 17.91 1.39
CA ILE A 150 -19.55 16.50 1.67
C ILE A 150 -18.38 15.86 2.43
N LEU A 151 -17.14 16.07 1.97
CA LEU A 151 -15.95 15.50 2.59
C LEU A 151 -15.76 15.97 4.03
N LEU A 152 -15.99 17.25 4.33
CA LEU A 152 -15.96 17.77 5.70
C LEU A 152 -16.89 17.03 6.65
N LYS A 153 -18.05 16.59 6.16
CA LYS A 153 -19.05 15.86 6.95
C LYS A 153 -18.75 14.36 7.02
N GLN A 154 -18.24 13.78 5.94
CA GLN A 154 -18.10 12.32 5.82
C GLN A 154 -16.75 11.80 6.32
N ARG A 155 -15.65 12.49 6.02
CA ARG A 155 -14.31 12.04 6.43
C ARG A 155 -14.17 11.72 7.93
N PRO A 156 -14.75 12.50 8.88
CA PRO A 156 -14.65 12.17 10.30
C PRO A 156 -15.47 10.95 10.73
N THR A 157 -16.34 10.41 9.85
CA THR A 157 -17.22 9.29 10.22
C THR A 157 -16.48 7.95 10.19
N GLU A 158 -16.85 7.07 11.12
CA GLU A 158 -16.34 5.69 11.15
C GLU A 158 -16.64 4.95 9.85
N ARG A 159 -17.83 5.14 9.26
CA ARG A 159 -18.23 4.53 8.00
C ARG A 159 -17.26 4.86 6.86
N TYR A 160 -16.79 6.11 6.81
CA TYR A 160 -15.85 6.54 5.77
C TYR A 160 -14.48 5.88 5.97
N ARG A 161 -13.97 5.88 7.18
CA ARG A 161 -12.68 5.27 7.53
C ARG A 161 -12.68 3.77 7.30
N THR A 162 -13.71 3.05 7.77
CA THR A 162 -13.79 1.59 7.68
C THR A 162 -13.97 1.06 6.26
N ALA A 163 -14.35 1.91 5.30
CA ALA A 163 -14.43 1.54 3.89
C ALA A 163 -13.08 1.03 3.35
N TYR A 164 -11.96 1.59 3.81
CA TYR A 164 -10.62 1.14 3.45
C TYR A 164 -10.05 0.12 4.46
N GLU A 165 -10.28 0.31 5.76
CA GLU A 165 -9.78 -0.58 6.82
C GLU A 165 -10.10 -2.06 6.59
N ARG A 166 -11.24 -2.36 6.01
CA ARG A 166 -11.67 -3.75 5.72
C ARG A 166 -10.70 -4.51 4.81
N TRP A 167 -9.85 -3.79 4.08
CA TRP A 167 -8.85 -4.33 3.17
C TRP A 167 -7.45 -4.36 3.77
N LEU A 168 -7.31 -4.07 5.06
CA LEU A 168 -6.05 -4.08 5.79
C LEU A 168 -5.97 -5.29 6.72
N ASP A 169 -4.75 -5.76 6.99
CA ASP A 169 -4.50 -6.70 8.07
C ASP A 169 -4.45 -5.99 9.43
N THR A 170 -4.45 -6.75 10.50
CA THR A 170 -4.49 -6.22 11.87
C THR A 170 -3.34 -5.24 12.15
N ASN A 171 -2.15 -5.53 11.64
CA ASN A 171 -0.98 -4.67 11.87
C ASN A 171 -1.13 -3.31 11.16
N SER A 172 -1.66 -3.34 9.93
CA SER A 172 -1.84 -2.13 9.12
C SER A 172 -3.01 -1.26 9.61
N ILE A 173 -4.07 -1.84 10.21
CA ILE A 173 -5.24 -1.09 10.68
C ILE A 173 -4.87 -0.06 11.76
N GLU A 174 -4.09 -0.43 12.77
CA GLU A 174 -3.71 0.49 13.85
C GLU A 174 -2.88 1.65 13.32
N HIS A 175 -1.95 1.33 12.42
CA HIS A 175 -1.14 2.33 11.77
C HIS A 175 -1.98 3.28 10.89
N TYR A 176 -2.88 2.73 10.07
CA TYR A 176 -3.80 3.52 9.25
C TYR A 176 -4.66 4.46 10.08
N ARG A 177 -5.25 4.00 11.19
CA ARG A 177 -6.08 4.82 12.07
C ARG A 177 -5.35 6.02 12.64
N ARG A 178 -4.08 5.84 13.00
CA ARG A 178 -3.22 6.93 13.48
C ARG A 178 -2.98 7.95 12.37
N VAL A 179 -2.51 7.51 11.21
CA VAL A 179 -2.27 8.39 10.05
C VAL A 179 -3.55 9.07 9.59
N TYR A 180 -4.67 8.34 9.59
CA TYR A 180 -5.97 8.89 9.23
C TYR A 180 -6.37 10.04 10.14
N LYS A 181 -6.22 9.90 11.44
CA LYS A 181 -6.54 10.91 12.43
C LYS A 181 -5.56 12.09 12.39
N ASP A 182 -4.27 11.78 12.46
CA ASP A 182 -3.23 12.79 12.74
C ASP A 182 -2.75 13.53 11.48
N VAL A 183 -2.99 12.94 10.29
CA VAL A 183 -2.55 13.53 9.01
C VAL A 183 -3.71 13.78 8.08
N PHE A 184 -4.50 12.74 7.73
CA PHE A 184 -5.55 12.87 6.73
C PHE A 184 -6.67 13.81 7.12
N LEU A 185 -7.16 13.75 8.37
CA LEU A 185 -8.23 14.65 8.83
C LEU A 185 -7.76 16.09 8.99
N GLU A 186 -6.49 16.31 9.30
CA GLU A 186 -5.89 17.64 9.46
C GLU A 186 -5.58 18.31 8.09
N THR A 187 -5.42 17.50 7.03
CA THR A 187 -5.14 18.03 5.68
C THR A 187 -6.45 18.51 5.03
N THR A 188 -6.58 19.83 4.84
CA THR A 188 -7.77 20.48 4.28
C THR A 188 -7.54 21.13 2.91
N GLN A 189 -6.29 21.16 2.42
CA GLN A 189 -5.92 21.71 1.12
C GLN A 189 -4.95 20.76 0.39
#